data_d6627df304a579af7f894ff097f932db
#
_entry.id   d6627df304a579af7f894ff097f932db
#
_cell.length_a   1.000
_cell.length_b   1.000
_cell.length_c   1.000
_cell.angle_alpha   90.00
_cell.angle_beta   90.00
_cell.angle_gamma   90.00
#
_symmetry.space_group_name_H-M   'P 1'
#
loop_
_entity.id
_entity.type
_entity.pdbx_description
1 polymer ?
#
loop_
_entity_poly.entity_id
_entity_poly.type
_entity_poly.pdbx_seq_one_letter_code
_entity_poly.pdbx_strand_id
1 'polypeptide(L)'
;MDIISIIARLLKNTKSLIEFEEQVKILIQNAFTQWVGEIFETLDKTIKQKKLEDGWEYCRSDNRSIQFLFGNVTFKRSLMHDQKGNSHYPLDEWLGLLPYQRYSPLVELKVAELASENTYREVADILKEWTAISLSHTTVGNMVKHVGKTQAEADKALVEELEIADSLPEGKKVDYLFSEADGIFVRGLEKKQGLEVHHAILYEGWETNGKRVSLYHPVVIMTTKSIQTFWD
;
A
#
# COMPACT_ATOMS: atom_id res chain seq x y z
N MET A 1 27.43 22.23 -4.83
CA MET A 1 28.46 21.40 -4.16
C MET A 1 28.23 19.99 -4.62
N ASP A 2 29.27 19.31 -5.10
CA ASP A 2 29.17 17.95 -5.65
C ASP A 2 28.90 16.93 -4.51
N ILE A 3 28.02 15.97 -4.75
CA ILE A 3 27.61 14.94 -3.78
C ILE A 3 28.83 14.13 -3.28
N ILE A 4 29.81 13.88 -4.16
CA ILE A 4 31.05 13.18 -3.84
C ILE A 4 31.83 13.94 -2.75
N SER A 5 31.93 15.26 -2.88
CA SER A 5 32.60 16.12 -1.91
C SER A 5 31.90 16.13 -0.54
N ILE A 6 30.55 16.01 -0.54
CA ILE A 6 29.78 15.91 0.71
C ILE A 6 30.05 14.57 1.38
N ILE A 7 29.97 13.47 0.65
CA ILE A 7 30.22 12.11 1.16
C ILE A 7 31.66 11.99 1.67
N ALA A 8 32.65 12.51 0.94
CA ALA A 8 34.07 12.51 1.36
C ALA A 8 34.27 13.29 2.67
N ARG A 9 33.54 14.38 2.87
CA ARG A 9 33.56 15.16 4.13
C ARG A 9 32.91 14.40 5.27
N LEU A 10 31.79 13.73 5.03
CA LEU A 10 31.14 12.86 6.02
C LEU A 10 32.11 11.77 6.49
N LEU A 11 32.77 11.06 5.56
CA LEU A 11 33.73 10.01 5.88
C LEU A 11 34.88 10.50 6.75
N LYS A 12 35.34 11.73 6.55
CA LYS A 12 36.44 12.33 7.37
C LYS A 12 35.97 12.72 8.77
N ASN A 13 34.69 13.01 8.97
CA ASN A 13 34.16 13.54 10.22
C ASN A 13 33.49 12.48 11.10
N THR A 14 33.22 11.30 10.58
CA THR A 14 32.60 10.19 11.33
C THR A 14 33.66 9.35 12.07
N LYS A 15 33.28 8.86 13.25
CA LYS A 15 34.15 8.07 14.12
C LYS A 15 34.14 6.58 13.82
N SER A 16 33.11 6.12 13.11
CA SER A 16 32.94 4.72 12.76
C SER A 16 32.25 4.56 11.41
N LEU A 17 32.39 3.37 10.80
CA LEU A 17 31.69 3.04 9.56
C LEU A 17 30.17 3.00 9.75
N ILE A 18 29.69 2.58 10.93
CA ILE A 18 28.26 2.59 11.27
C ILE A 18 27.72 4.02 11.24
N GLU A 19 28.37 4.95 11.93
CA GLU A 19 27.98 6.36 11.95
C GLU A 19 28.00 6.98 10.54
N PHE A 20 29.02 6.62 9.75
CA PHE A 20 29.12 7.05 8.34
C PHE A 20 27.94 6.55 7.52
N GLU A 21 27.58 5.27 7.62
CA GLU A 21 26.48 4.67 6.89
C GLU A 21 25.14 5.31 7.25
N GLU A 22 24.87 5.54 8.54
CA GLU A 22 23.67 6.23 9.01
C GLU A 22 23.58 7.66 8.47
N GLN A 23 24.66 8.43 8.49
CA GLN A 23 24.68 9.80 7.96
C GLN A 23 24.51 9.83 6.45
N VAL A 24 25.11 8.90 5.71
CA VAL A 24 24.92 8.79 4.25
C VAL A 24 23.46 8.39 3.92
N LYS A 25 22.87 7.46 4.67
CA LYS A 25 21.44 7.09 4.52
C LYS A 25 20.55 8.33 4.67
N ILE A 26 20.74 9.12 5.72
CA ILE A 26 19.97 10.35 5.97
C ILE A 26 20.18 11.37 4.84
N LEU A 27 21.41 11.56 4.40
CA LEU A 27 21.73 12.49 3.29
C LEU A 27 21.00 12.10 2.01
N ILE A 28 21.07 10.82 1.63
CA ILE A 28 20.41 10.31 0.42
C ILE A 28 18.88 10.46 0.54
N GLN A 29 18.30 10.10 1.68
CA GLN A 29 16.87 10.23 1.91
C GLN A 29 16.40 11.70 1.76
N ASN A 30 17.11 12.64 2.38
CA ASN A 30 16.78 14.06 2.32
C ASN A 30 16.90 14.61 0.89
N ALA A 31 18.00 14.31 0.20
CA ALA A 31 18.20 14.74 -1.17
C ALA A 31 17.11 14.17 -2.11
N PHE A 32 16.82 12.88 -1.97
CA PHE A 32 15.85 12.20 -2.81
C PHE A 32 14.42 12.71 -2.59
N THR A 33 13.99 12.91 -1.34
CA THR A 33 12.68 13.48 -1.03
C THR A 33 12.52 14.90 -1.55
N GLN A 34 13.58 15.71 -1.46
CA GLN A 34 13.59 17.06 -2.03
C GLN A 34 13.43 17.01 -3.56
N TRP A 35 14.23 16.20 -4.26
CA TRP A 35 14.15 16.09 -5.72
C TRP A 35 12.77 15.61 -6.19
N VAL A 36 12.19 14.61 -5.53
CA VAL A 36 10.83 14.15 -5.86
C VAL A 36 9.81 15.27 -5.63
N GLY A 37 9.93 16.05 -4.56
CA GLY A 37 9.10 17.21 -4.32
C GLY A 37 9.20 18.26 -5.43
N GLU A 38 10.42 18.59 -5.86
CA GLU A 38 10.68 19.52 -6.96
C GLU A 38 10.13 19.01 -8.31
N ILE A 39 10.20 17.71 -8.55
CA ILE A 39 9.60 17.07 -9.73
C ILE A 39 8.08 17.21 -9.69
N PHE A 40 7.44 16.95 -8.54
CA PHE A 40 5.99 17.11 -8.40
C PHE A 40 5.55 18.56 -8.58
N GLU A 41 6.29 19.53 -8.04
CA GLU A 41 6.01 20.96 -8.26
C GLU A 41 6.19 21.38 -9.72
N THR A 42 7.15 20.80 -10.43
CA THR A 42 7.36 21.04 -11.86
C THR A 42 6.21 20.47 -12.68
N LEU A 43 5.77 19.25 -12.33
CA LEU A 43 4.62 18.61 -12.93
C LEU A 43 3.33 19.41 -12.69
N ASP A 44 3.12 19.93 -11.45
CA ASP A 44 1.98 20.79 -11.12
C ASP A 44 1.93 22.02 -12.03
N LYS A 45 3.07 22.68 -12.26
CA LYS A 45 3.15 23.83 -13.18
C LYS A 45 2.73 23.47 -14.60
N THR A 46 3.16 22.30 -15.10
CA THR A 46 2.83 21.83 -16.44
C THR A 46 1.33 21.49 -16.54
N ILE A 47 0.79 20.78 -15.57
CA ILE A 47 -0.65 20.42 -15.52
C ILE A 47 -1.50 21.69 -15.39
N LYS A 48 -1.12 22.60 -14.51
CA LYS A 48 -1.78 23.89 -14.31
C LYS A 48 -1.87 24.67 -15.61
N GLN A 49 -0.75 24.82 -16.35
CA GLN A 49 -0.72 25.53 -17.63
C GLN A 49 -1.73 24.94 -18.62
N LYS A 50 -1.76 23.62 -18.76
CA LYS A 50 -2.69 22.93 -19.63
C LYS A 50 -4.16 23.12 -19.22
N LYS A 51 -4.44 23.09 -17.91
CA LYS A 51 -5.79 23.33 -17.38
C LYS A 51 -6.25 24.78 -17.58
N LEU A 52 -5.36 25.75 -17.52
CA LEU A 52 -5.69 27.15 -17.85
C LEU A 52 -6.07 27.29 -19.32
N GLU A 53 -5.37 26.59 -20.23
CA GLU A 53 -5.72 26.53 -21.66
C GLU A 53 -7.10 25.87 -21.90
N ASP A 54 -7.45 24.89 -21.04
CA ASP A 54 -8.78 24.24 -21.04
C ASP A 54 -9.89 25.10 -20.40
N GLY A 55 -9.58 26.35 -20.00
CA GLY A 55 -10.57 27.28 -19.42
C GLY A 55 -10.83 27.10 -17.93
N TRP A 56 -9.93 26.42 -17.19
CA TRP A 56 -10.00 26.33 -15.74
C TRP A 56 -9.41 27.59 -15.10
N GLU A 57 -9.81 27.90 -13.87
CA GLU A 57 -9.32 29.05 -13.11
C GLU A 57 -8.40 28.63 -11.98
N TYR A 58 -7.25 29.30 -11.83
CA TYR A 58 -6.35 29.09 -10.71
C TYR A 58 -6.87 29.81 -9.46
N CYS A 59 -6.88 29.15 -8.33
CA CYS A 59 -7.33 29.67 -7.05
C CYS A 59 -6.16 30.04 -6.14
N ARG A 60 -5.40 29.04 -5.70
CA ARG A 60 -4.25 29.16 -4.81
C ARG A 60 -3.33 27.95 -4.89
N SER A 61 -2.18 28.04 -4.22
CA SER A 61 -1.31 26.88 -3.99
C SER A 61 -1.34 26.46 -2.53
N ASP A 62 -1.44 25.16 -2.30
CA ASP A 62 -1.46 24.56 -0.97
C ASP A 62 -0.30 23.55 -0.83
N ASN A 63 0.28 23.46 0.36
CA ASN A 63 1.29 22.43 0.65
C ASN A 63 0.62 21.07 0.84
N ARG A 64 1.28 20.03 0.34
CA ARG A 64 0.92 18.62 0.54
C ARG A 64 2.15 17.86 0.99
N SER A 65 1.95 16.93 1.92
CA SER A 65 3.00 15.98 2.33
C SER A 65 2.48 14.57 2.21
N ILE A 66 3.28 13.70 1.61
CA ILE A 66 3.02 12.25 1.49
C ILE A 66 4.24 11.50 2.02
N GLN A 67 3.99 10.57 2.91
CA GLN A 67 5.01 9.66 3.42
C GLN A 67 5.18 8.49 2.46
N PHE A 68 6.36 8.38 1.88
CA PHE A 68 6.82 7.23 1.08
C PHE A 68 7.76 6.35 1.91
N LEU A 69 8.09 5.15 1.43
CA LEU A 69 9.07 4.28 2.08
C LEU A 69 10.45 4.92 2.24
N PHE A 70 10.84 5.75 1.29
CA PHE A 70 12.12 6.45 1.27
C PHE A 70 12.12 7.78 2.03
N GLY A 71 10.98 8.27 2.52
CA GLY A 71 10.89 9.49 3.29
C GLY A 71 9.61 10.28 3.05
N ASN A 72 9.49 11.42 3.75
CA ASN A 72 8.35 12.31 3.62
C ASN A 72 8.61 13.35 2.52
N VAL A 73 7.81 13.31 1.47
CA VAL A 73 7.88 14.27 0.34
C VAL A 73 6.86 15.37 0.57
N THR A 74 7.34 16.61 0.62
CA THR A 74 6.50 17.81 0.74
C THR A 74 6.62 18.60 -0.55
N PHE A 75 5.49 19.00 -1.11
CA PHE A 75 5.41 19.76 -2.37
C PHE A 75 4.22 20.71 -2.37
N LYS A 76 4.30 21.75 -3.20
CA LYS A 76 3.19 22.67 -3.48
C LYS A 76 2.39 22.17 -4.65
N ARG A 77 1.06 22.27 -4.54
CA ARG A 77 0.11 21.93 -5.58
C ARG A 77 -0.93 23.03 -5.77
N SER A 78 -1.45 23.16 -6.98
CA SER A 78 -2.43 24.17 -7.34
C SER A 78 -3.85 23.69 -7.10
N LEU A 79 -4.65 24.50 -6.38
CA LEU A 79 -6.10 24.39 -6.34
C LEU A 79 -6.66 25.14 -7.54
N MET A 80 -7.50 24.48 -8.33
CA MET A 80 -8.12 25.06 -9.53
C MET A 80 -9.63 24.82 -9.52
N HIS A 81 -10.37 25.68 -10.17
CA HIS A 81 -11.80 25.50 -10.43
C HIS A 81 -12.00 25.10 -11.89
N ASP A 82 -12.87 24.10 -12.09
CA ASP A 82 -13.33 23.74 -13.43
C ASP A 82 -14.32 24.78 -13.98
N GLN A 83 -14.76 24.64 -15.23
CA GLN A 83 -15.73 25.52 -15.88
C GLN A 83 -17.12 25.52 -15.19
N LYS A 84 -17.39 24.55 -14.29
CA LYS A 84 -18.62 24.44 -13.50
C LYS A 84 -18.46 25.01 -12.10
N GLY A 85 -17.27 25.49 -11.73
CA GLY A 85 -16.94 26.03 -10.42
C GLY A 85 -16.57 24.99 -9.36
N ASN A 86 -16.37 23.71 -9.73
CA ASN A 86 -15.93 22.69 -8.78
C ASN A 86 -14.42 22.82 -8.51
N SER A 87 -14.03 22.58 -7.26
CA SER A 87 -12.65 22.67 -6.81
C SER A 87 -11.89 21.36 -7.01
N HIS A 88 -10.73 21.44 -7.61
CA HIS A 88 -9.87 20.31 -7.94
C HIS A 88 -8.42 20.57 -7.57
N TYR A 89 -7.69 19.49 -7.26
CA TYR A 89 -6.23 19.45 -7.24
C TYR A 89 -5.72 18.57 -8.39
N PRO A 90 -5.52 19.13 -9.59
CA PRO A 90 -5.21 18.31 -10.77
C PRO A 90 -3.96 17.46 -10.65
N LEU A 91 -2.94 17.91 -9.86
CA LEU A 91 -1.77 17.09 -9.58
C LEU A 91 -2.13 15.86 -8.73
N ASP A 92 -2.97 16.01 -7.70
CA ASP A 92 -3.38 14.88 -6.87
C ASP A 92 -4.16 13.84 -7.69
N GLU A 93 -5.07 14.32 -8.55
CA GLU A 93 -5.84 13.47 -9.45
C GLU A 93 -4.91 12.71 -10.42
N TRP A 94 -3.90 13.39 -10.97
CA TRP A 94 -2.92 12.78 -11.85
C TRP A 94 -2.05 11.73 -11.15
N LEU A 95 -1.68 11.99 -9.89
CA LEU A 95 -0.93 11.05 -9.04
C LEU A 95 -1.79 9.92 -8.45
N GLY A 96 -3.12 9.96 -8.62
CA GLY A 96 -4.04 9.03 -7.99
C GLY A 96 -4.13 9.16 -6.48
N LEU A 97 -3.85 10.35 -5.93
CA LEU A 97 -3.89 10.60 -4.50
C LEU A 97 -5.30 10.95 -4.03
N LEU A 98 -5.77 10.24 -3.03
CA LEU A 98 -7.06 10.50 -2.41
C LEU A 98 -7.02 11.76 -1.51
N PRO A 99 -8.15 12.43 -1.28
CA PRO A 99 -8.25 13.50 -0.28
C PRO A 99 -7.76 13.02 1.09
N TYR A 100 -6.96 13.86 1.76
CA TYR A 100 -6.39 13.59 3.09
C TYR A 100 -5.47 12.38 3.21
N GLN A 101 -5.15 11.68 2.13
CA GLN A 101 -4.17 10.59 2.13
C GLN A 101 -2.81 11.12 2.57
N ARG A 102 -2.20 10.46 3.56
CA ARG A 102 -0.91 10.83 4.15
C ARG A 102 0.23 9.89 3.79
N TYR A 103 -0.11 8.69 3.37
CA TYR A 103 0.83 7.61 3.07
C TYR A 103 0.66 7.17 1.62
N SER A 104 1.76 6.79 0.99
CA SER A 104 1.67 6.22 -0.36
C SER A 104 1.00 4.84 -0.32
N PRO A 105 0.33 4.40 -1.39
CA PRO A 105 -0.28 3.07 -1.45
C PRO A 105 0.71 1.94 -1.15
N LEU A 106 1.97 2.09 -1.58
CA LEU A 106 3.02 1.11 -1.30
C LEU A 106 3.36 1.02 0.19
N VAL A 107 3.31 2.14 0.94
CA VAL A 107 3.49 2.12 2.40
C VAL A 107 2.38 1.31 3.06
N GLU A 108 1.12 1.56 2.69
CA GLU A 108 -0.03 0.83 3.26
C GLU A 108 0.04 -0.67 2.94
N LEU A 109 0.40 -1.03 1.70
CA LEU A 109 0.58 -2.42 1.29
C LEU A 109 1.70 -3.10 2.10
N LYS A 110 2.87 -2.46 2.25
CA LYS A 110 3.99 -3.03 3.01
C LYS A 110 3.68 -3.14 4.51
N VAL A 111 2.92 -2.22 5.06
CA VAL A 111 2.42 -2.32 6.44
C VAL A 111 1.49 -3.52 6.60
N ALA A 112 0.56 -3.74 5.68
CA ALA A 112 -0.35 -4.88 5.70
C ALA A 112 0.39 -6.21 5.54
N GLU A 113 1.37 -6.28 4.63
CA GLU A 113 2.24 -7.44 4.42
C GLU A 113 3.03 -7.80 5.70
N LEU A 114 3.68 -6.83 6.33
CA LEU A 114 4.38 -7.05 7.60
C LEU A 114 3.45 -7.48 8.74
N ALA A 115 2.23 -6.96 8.77
CA ALA A 115 1.26 -7.26 9.80
C ALA A 115 0.62 -8.66 9.67
N SER A 116 0.83 -9.36 8.56
CA SER A 116 0.41 -10.76 8.40
C SER A 116 1.23 -11.72 9.25
N GLU A 117 2.48 -11.35 9.58
CA GLU A 117 3.41 -12.19 10.32
C GLU A 117 3.84 -11.60 11.69
N ASN A 118 3.51 -10.33 11.95
CA ASN A 118 3.97 -9.60 13.12
C ASN A 118 2.81 -8.88 13.82
N THR A 119 2.96 -8.59 15.11
CA THR A 119 2.02 -7.71 15.81
C THR A 119 2.13 -6.27 15.33
N TYR A 120 1.08 -5.47 15.46
CA TYR A 120 1.06 -4.06 15.03
C TYR A 120 2.15 -3.20 15.70
N ARG A 121 2.60 -3.58 16.90
CA ARG A 121 3.71 -2.90 17.60
C ARG A 121 5.04 -3.25 16.97
N GLU A 122 5.28 -4.52 16.72
CA GLU A 122 6.49 -4.99 16.03
C GLU A 122 6.61 -4.38 14.64
N VAL A 123 5.49 -4.31 13.86
CA VAL A 123 5.49 -3.62 12.57
C VAL A 123 5.91 -2.15 12.69
N ALA A 124 5.39 -1.43 13.70
CA ALA A 124 5.76 -0.04 13.92
C ALA A 124 7.27 0.11 14.26
N ASP A 125 7.80 -0.80 15.07
CA ASP A 125 9.21 -0.82 15.47
C ASP A 125 10.12 -1.19 14.30
N ILE A 126 9.79 -2.21 13.51
CA ILE A 126 10.51 -2.60 12.28
C ILE A 126 10.58 -1.44 11.29
N LEU A 127 9.45 -0.79 11.02
CA LEU A 127 9.42 0.34 10.08
C LEU A 127 10.26 1.52 10.55
N LYS A 128 10.22 1.82 11.84
CA LYS A 128 11.01 2.89 12.45
C LYS A 128 12.51 2.61 12.36
N GLU A 129 12.94 1.37 12.51
CA GLU A 129 14.35 0.97 12.46
C GLU A 129 14.89 0.94 11.04
N TRP A 130 14.14 0.35 10.11
CA TRP A 130 14.64 0.06 8.76
C TRP A 130 14.27 1.09 7.69
N THR A 131 13.30 1.96 7.96
CA THR A 131 12.82 2.95 6.99
C THR A 131 12.81 4.36 7.57
N ALA A 132 12.41 5.35 6.76
CA ALA A 132 12.15 6.71 7.22
C ALA A 132 10.72 6.89 7.78
N ILE A 133 10.03 5.80 8.12
CA ILE A 133 8.62 5.82 8.53
C ILE A 133 8.52 5.63 10.04
N SER A 134 7.77 6.52 10.69
CA SER A 134 7.40 6.36 12.10
C SER A 134 5.88 6.34 12.22
N LEU A 135 5.32 5.19 12.64
CA LEU A 135 3.89 4.97 12.79
C LEU A 135 3.56 4.56 14.22
N SER A 136 2.33 4.88 14.66
CA SER A 136 1.77 4.25 15.85
C SER A 136 1.17 2.89 15.49
N HIS A 137 1.13 1.96 16.45
CA HIS A 137 0.45 0.67 16.27
C HIS A 137 -1.04 0.82 15.89
N THR A 138 -1.69 1.90 16.34
CA THR A 138 -3.07 2.22 15.93
C THR A 138 -3.14 2.58 14.45
N THR A 139 -2.16 3.34 13.95
CA THR A 139 -2.08 3.69 12.52
C THR A 139 -1.84 2.44 11.68
N VAL A 140 -0.96 1.53 12.13
CA VAL A 140 -0.75 0.22 11.48
C VAL A 140 -2.07 -0.54 11.38
N GLY A 141 -2.82 -0.68 12.50
CA GLY A 141 -4.11 -1.36 12.50
C GLY A 141 -5.15 -0.73 11.58
N ASN A 142 -5.16 0.61 11.46
CA ASN A 142 -6.06 1.30 10.52
C ASN A 142 -5.68 1.04 9.06
N MET A 143 -4.38 1.02 8.74
CA MET A 143 -3.90 0.68 7.39
C MET A 143 -4.25 -0.76 7.00
N VAL A 144 -4.04 -1.73 7.90
CA VAL A 144 -4.40 -3.13 7.66
C VAL A 144 -5.90 -3.26 7.36
N LYS A 145 -6.75 -2.59 8.14
CA LYS A 145 -8.20 -2.58 7.90
C LYS A 145 -8.56 -1.93 6.55
N HIS A 146 -7.89 -0.84 6.20
CA HIS A 146 -8.12 -0.15 4.93
C HIS A 146 -7.73 -1.02 3.75
N VAL A 147 -6.53 -1.60 3.76
CA VAL A 147 -6.05 -2.52 2.70
C VAL A 147 -6.97 -3.74 2.59
N GLY A 148 -7.33 -4.37 3.71
CA GLY A 148 -8.23 -5.52 3.71
C GLY A 148 -9.63 -5.20 3.17
N LYS A 149 -10.17 -4.02 3.50
CA LYS A 149 -11.46 -3.57 2.95
C LYS A 149 -11.38 -3.33 1.44
N THR A 150 -10.33 -2.65 0.98
CA THR A 150 -10.12 -2.38 -0.45
C THR A 150 -9.97 -3.68 -1.24
N GLN A 151 -9.23 -4.66 -0.69
CA GLN A 151 -9.08 -5.98 -1.31
C GLN A 151 -10.44 -6.70 -1.38
N ALA A 152 -11.20 -6.73 -0.30
CA ALA A 152 -12.51 -7.38 -0.27
C ALA A 152 -13.52 -6.72 -1.24
N GLU A 153 -13.45 -5.40 -1.43
CA GLU A 153 -14.27 -4.68 -2.41
C GLU A 153 -13.83 -5.03 -3.85
N ALA A 154 -12.53 -5.15 -4.10
CA ALA A 154 -12.01 -5.56 -5.41
C ALA A 154 -12.39 -7.02 -5.74
N ASP A 155 -12.25 -7.93 -4.78
CA ASP A 155 -12.64 -9.33 -4.94
C ASP A 155 -14.14 -9.46 -5.25
N LYS A 156 -14.98 -8.68 -4.54
CA LYS A 156 -16.42 -8.65 -4.78
C LYS A 156 -16.76 -8.13 -6.18
N ALA A 157 -16.11 -7.05 -6.62
CA ALA A 157 -16.32 -6.48 -7.95
C ALA A 157 -15.91 -7.50 -9.04
N LEU A 158 -14.81 -8.24 -8.83
CA LEU A 158 -14.39 -9.29 -9.74
C LEU A 158 -15.42 -10.41 -9.85
N VAL A 159 -15.99 -10.86 -8.72
CA VAL A 159 -17.05 -11.89 -8.72
C VAL A 159 -18.28 -11.40 -9.46
N GLU A 160 -18.76 -10.17 -9.18
CA GLU A 160 -19.91 -9.57 -9.88
C GLU A 160 -19.66 -9.44 -11.38
N GLU A 161 -18.44 -9.09 -11.80
CA GLU A 161 -18.06 -9.03 -13.22
C GLU A 161 -18.08 -10.41 -13.88
N LEU A 162 -17.59 -11.46 -13.19
CA LEU A 162 -17.61 -12.83 -13.68
C LEU A 162 -19.03 -13.41 -13.77
N GLU A 163 -19.94 -13.06 -12.86
CA GLU A 163 -21.35 -13.50 -12.89
C GLU A 163 -22.13 -12.99 -14.10
N ILE A 164 -21.79 -11.79 -14.59
CA ILE A 164 -22.47 -11.17 -15.76
C ILE A 164 -21.72 -11.41 -17.08
N ALA A 165 -20.60 -12.07 -17.06
CA ALA A 165 -19.83 -12.35 -18.26
C ALA A 165 -20.51 -13.42 -19.13
N ASP A 166 -20.68 -13.16 -20.43
CA ASP A 166 -21.28 -14.09 -21.39
C ASP A 166 -20.45 -15.39 -21.53
N SER A 167 -19.17 -15.35 -21.23
CA SER A 167 -18.27 -16.48 -21.22
C SER A 167 -17.14 -16.30 -20.20
N LEU A 168 -16.85 -17.32 -19.44
CA LEU A 168 -15.66 -17.31 -18.57
C LEU A 168 -14.40 -17.49 -19.42
N PRO A 169 -13.28 -16.87 -19.04
CA PRO A 169 -12.00 -17.11 -19.69
C PRO A 169 -11.63 -18.60 -19.60
N GLU A 170 -11.02 -19.14 -20.66
CA GLU A 170 -10.55 -20.54 -20.64
C GLU A 170 -9.55 -20.73 -19.50
N GLY A 171 -9.94 -21.54 -18.51
CA GLY A 171 -9.09 -21.87 -17.38
C GLY A 171 -8.04 -22.92 -17.75
N LYS A 172 -7.04 -23.07 -16.90
CA LYS A 172 -6.06 -24.15 -16.96
C LYS A 172 -6.77 -25.48 -16.76
N LYS A 173 -6.55 -26.46 -17.66
CA LYS A 173 -7.01 -27.83 -17.46
C LYS A 173 -6.06 -28.53 -16.49
N VAL A 174 -6.62 -29.09 -15.42
CA VAL A 174 -5.90 -29.87 -14.42
C VAL A 174 -6.54 -31.25 -14.32
N ASP A 175 -5.75 -32.27 -14.04
CA ASP A 175 -6.26 -33.65 -13.93
C ASP A 175 -7.11 -33.80 -12.66
N TYR A 176 -6.70 -33.16 -11.56
CA TYR A 176 -7.42 -33.16 -10.28
C TYR A 176 -7.35 -31.78 -9.65
N LEU A 177 -8.46 -31.35 -9.07
CA LEU A 177 -8.56 -30.19 -8.21
C LEU A 177 -9.04 -30.65 -6.83
N PHE A 178 -8.19 -30.45 -5.83
CA PHE A 178 -8.52 -30.77 -4.45
C PHE A 178 -9.12 -29.54 -3.78
N SER A 179 -10.15 -29.76 -2.96
CA SER A 179 -10.80 -28.73 -2.16
C SER A 179 -10.95 -29.20 -0.73
N GLU A 180 -10.49 -28.40 0.21
CA GLU A 180 -10.68 -28.61 1.64
C GLU A 180 -11.30 -27.35 2.22
N ALA A 181 -12.25 -27.50 3.16
CA ALA A 181 -12.86 -26.36 3.84
C ALA A 181 -13.02 -26.66 5.33
N ASP A 182 -12.80 -25.64 6.14
CA ASP A 182 -12.90 -25.69 7.59
C ASP A 182 -13.36 -24.35 8.16
N GLY A 183 -13.85 -24.34 9.40
CA GLY A 183 -14.24 -23.14 10.13
C GLY A 183 -13.39 -22.94 11.38
N ILE A 184 -12.84 -21.74 11.52
CA ILE A 184 -12.04 -21.35 12.69
C ILE A 184 -12.81 -20.34 13.54
N PHE A 185 -12.98 -20.62 14.84
CA PHE A 185 -13.55 -19.68 15.79
C PHE A 185 -12.47 -18.76 16.32
N VAL A 186 -12.58 -17.47 15.99
CA VAL A 186 -11.68 -16.42 16.46
C VAL A 186 -12.37 -15.63 17.57
N ARG A 187 -11.63 -15.33 18.64
CA ARG A 187 -12.16 -14.52 19.76
C ARG A 187 -12.28 -13.06 19.29
N GLY A 188 -13.51 -12.53 19.30
CA GLY A 188 -13.77 -11.14 18.97
C GLY A 188 -13.17 -10.16 19.99
N LEU A 189 -13.07 -8.90 19.60
CA LEU A 189 -12.60 -7.80 20.47
C LEU A 189 -13.56 -7.54 21.64
N GLU A 190 -14.84 -7.82 21.46
CA GLU A 190 -15.86 -7.68 22.53
C GLU A 190 -15.98 -8.97 23.34
N LYS A 191 -16.06 -8.81 24.67
CA LYS A 191 -16.23 -9.94 25.57
C LYS A 191 -17.50 -10.74 25.20
N LYS A 192 -17.32 -12.02 24.89
CA LYS A 192 -18.34 -13.02 24.54
C LYS A 192 -18.83 -13.09 23.09
N GLN A 193 -18.26 -12.35 22.16
CA GLN A 193 -18.52 -12.59 20.72
C GLN A 193 -17.37 -13.40 20.11
N GLY A 194 -17.67 -14.64 19.71
CA GLY A 194 -16.81 -15.39 18.82
C GLY A 194 -17.15 -15.02 17.37
N LEU A 195 -16.16 -14.94 16.50
CA LEU A 195 -16.32 -14.80 15.08
C LEU A 195 -15.87 -16.11 14.43
N GLU A 196 -16.76 -16.73 13.68
CA GLU A 196 -16.40 -17.86 12.85
C GLU A 196 -15.87 -17.37 11.52
N VAL A 197 -14.68 -17.82 11.15
CA VAL A 197 -14.06 -17.56 9.86
C VAL A 197 -14.03 -18.87 9.10
N HIS A 198 -14.83 -18.96 8.05
CA HIS A 198 -14.80 -20.08 7.14
C HIS A 198 -13.67 -19.89 6.13
N HIS A 199 -12.89 -20.94 5.88
CA HIS A 199 -11.87 -20.94 4.85
C HIS A 199 -11.93 -22.19 4.00
N ALA A 200 -11.61 -22.05 2.73
CA ALA A 200 -11.39 -23.16 1.82
C ALA A 200 -10.02 -23.01 1.16
N ILE A 201 -9.41 -24.12 0.87
CA ILE A 201 -8.16 -24.20 0.12
C ILE A 201 -8.42 -25.06 -1.11
N LEU A 202 -8.14 -24.49 -2.28
CA LEU A 202 -8.15 -25.19 -3.57
C LEU A 202 -6.70 -25.39 -3.98
N TYR A 203 -6.33 -26.61 -4.41
CA TYR A 203 -4.97 -26.90 -4.84
C TYR A 203 -4.93 -28.03 -5.88
N GLU A 204 -3.89 -28.06 -6.71
CA GLU A 204 -3.74 -29.01 -7.82
C GLU A 204 -3.02 -30.31 -7.41
N GLY A 205 -2.51 -30.39 -6.17
CA GLY A 205 -1.75 -31.52 -5.64
C GLY A 205 -0.75 -31.05 -4.59
N TRP A 206 0.27 -31.85 -4.37
CA TRP A 206 1.34 -31.54 -3.41
C TRP A 206 2.70 -31.95 -3.94
N GLU A 207 3.70 -31.22 -3.50
CA GLU A 207 5.11 -31.52 -3.75
C GLU A 207 5.79 -31.98 -2.47
N THR A 208 6.66 -32.98 -2.60
CA THR A 208 7.45 -33.49 -1.49
C THR A 208 8.91 -33.11 -1.69
N ASN A 209 9.46 -32.31 -0.75
CA ASN A 209 10.87 -31.98 -0.73
C ASN A 209 11.49 -32.53 0.57
N GLY A 210 12.09 -33.72 0.48
CA GLY A 210 12.57 -34.48 1.62
C GLY A 210 11.44 -34.88 2.57
N LYS A 211 11.43 -34.32 3.81
CA LYS A 211 10.36 -34.56 4.80
C LYS A 211 9.26 -33.51 4.78
N ARG A 212 9.38 -32.47 3.96
CA ARG A 212 8.40 -31.40 3.86
C ARG A 212 7.46 -31.67 2.70
N VAL A 213 6.17 -31.49 2.96
CA VAL A 213 5.10 -31.51 1.96
C VAL A 213 4.55 -30.11 1.85
N SER A 214 4.41 -29.59 0.64
CA SER A 214 3.78 -28.30 0.34
C SER A 214 2.70 -28.50 -0.71
N LEU A 215 1.63 -27.71 -0.61
CA LEU A 215 0.56 -27.72 -1.59
C LEU A 215 1.05 -27.10 -2.90
N TYR A 216 0.60 -27.65 -4.01
CA TYR A 216 0.93 -27.15 -5.34
C TYR A 216 -0.17 -26.20 -5.81
N HIS A 217 0.21 -24.94 -6.13
CA HIS A 217 -0.70 -23.85 -6.51
C HIS A 217 -1.90 -23.66 -5.55
N PRO A 218 -1.69 -23.47 -4.24
CA PRO A 218 -2.80 -23.28 -3.32
C PRO A 218 -3.48 -21.93 -3.54
N VAL A 219 -4.81 -21.95 -3.63
CA VAL A 219 -5.68 -20.76 -3.59
C VAL A 219 -6.49 -20.83 -2.31
N VAL A 220 -6.40 -19.80 -1.48
CA VAL A 220 -7.11 -19.72 -0.19
C VAL A 220 -8.24 -18.71 -0.30
N ILE A 221 -9.44 -19.13 0.07
CA ILE A 221 -10.64 -18.30 0.13
C ILE A 221 -11.10 -18.23 1.58
N MET A 222 -11.38 -17.02 2.09
CA MET A 222 -11.84 -16.81 3.46
C MET A 222 -13.07 -15.91 3.48
N THR A 223 -14.01 -16.23 4.39
CA THR A 223 -15.19 -15.40 4.63
C THR A 223 -15.64 -15.47 6.09
N THR A 224 -16.29 -14.40 6.53
CA THR A 224 -17.02 -14.35 7.82
C THR A 224 -18.53 -14.49 7.65
N LYS A 225 -19.00 -14.71 6.42
CA LYS A 225 -20.41 -14.99 6.12
C LYS A 225 -20.77 -16.41 6.54
N SER A 226 -22.06 -16.73 6.58
CA SER A 226 -22.51 -18.09 6.91
C SER A 226 -21.95 -19.12 5.95
N ILE A 227 -21.78 -20.36 6.42
CA ILE A 227 -21.30 -21.48 5.60
C ILE A 227 -22.20 -21.74 4.37
N GLN A 228 -23.50 -21.45 4.47
CA GLN A 228 -24.42 -21.55 3.33
C GLN A 228 -24.05 -20.55 2.24
N THR A 229 -23.81 -19.29 2.61
CA THR A 229 -23.37 -18.24 1.68
C THR A 229 -21.97 -18.43 1.11
N PHE A 230 -21.18 -19.31 1.75
CA PHE A 230 -19.84 -19.65 1.29
C PHE A 230 -19.84 -20.65 0.13
N TRP A 231 -20.86 -21.51 0.06
CA TRP A 231 -20.99 -22.56 -0.96
C TRP A 231 -21.98 -22.21 -2.09
N ASP A 232 -22.80 -21.18 -1.90
CA ASP A 232 -23.68 -20.61 -2.93
C ASP A 232 -22.88 -19.69 -3.88
#